data_c65fac2d1ab9db1673c459e0cbb64002
#
_entry.id   c65fac2d1ab9db1673c459e0cbb64002
#
_cell.length_a   1.000
_cell.length_b   1.000
_cell.length_c   1.000
_cell.angle_alpha   90.00
_cell.angle_beta   90.00
_cell.angle_gamma   90.00
#
_symmetry.space_group_name_H-M   'P 1'
#
loop_
_entity.id
_entity.type
_entity.pdbx_description
1 polymer ?
#
loop_
_entity_poly.entity_id
_entity_poly.type
_entity_poly.pdbx_seq_one_letter_code
_entity_poly.pdbx_strand_id
1 'polypeptide(L)'
;MKKFFIPLIMAMAIPLQSLAPADPEVITKEDGMTVINTAKLGREVVGYVGATPLKIYIKKNKVEKIEALKNQETPKYMNRIKQELLGKWNGKKVSEAAKMEVDGLTGATLTSNAVKQNVKLGLEYYLKNK
;
A
#
# COMPACT_ATOMS: atom_id res chain seq x y z
N MET A 1 40.37 -24.84 -13.72
CA MET A 1 40.09 -24.51 -13.34
C MET A 1 39.69 -24.29 -13.09
N LYS A 2 39.45 -24.23 -13.05
CA LYS A 2 38.94 -23.84 -12.63
C LYS A 2 38.28 -23.53 -12.26
N LYS A 3 38.03 -23.55 -12.17
CA LYS A 3 37.36 -23.04 -11.60
C LYS A 3 36.65 -22.81 -11.30
N PHE A 4 36.41 -22.69 -11.27
CA PHE A 4 35.71 -22.17 -10.64
C PHE A 4 35.11 -22.03 -10.35
N PHE A 5 34.84 -22.01 -10.27
CA PHE A 5 34.29 -21.45 -9.62
C PHE A 5 33.67 -21.26 -9.42
N ILE A 6 33.54 -21.46 -9.42
CA ILE A 6 32.98 -20.98 -8.89
C ILE A 6 32.32 -20.62 -8.61
N PRO A 7 32.22 -20.60 -8.56
CA PRO A 7 31.56 -19.98 -8.00
C PRO A 7 30.92 -19.72 -7.72
N LEU A 8 30.69 -19.53 -7.64
CA LEU A 8 30.15 -18.93 -7.12
C LEU A 8 29.52 -18.67 -6.93
N ILE A 9 29.48 -18.84 -6.95
CA ILE A 9 29.07 -18.40 -6.52
C ILE A 9 28.44 -18.04 -6.24
N MET A 10 28.23 -18.01 -6.15
CA MET A 10 27.79 -17.49 -5.62
C MET A 10 27.15 -17.08 -5.37
N ALA A 11 26.90 -17.07 -5.33
CA ALA A 11 26.45 -16.50 -4.85
C ALA A 11 25.87 -16.22 -4.69
N MET A 12 25.61 -16.17 -4.60
CA MET A 12 25.23 -15.72 -4.22
C MET A 12 24.56 -15.40 -3.84
N ALA A 13 24.38 -15.46 -3.59
CA ALA A 13 23.89 -15.15 -3.07
C ALA A 13 23.36 -14.53 -2.84
N ILE A 14 23.13 -14.43 -2.72
CA ILE A 14 22.78 -13.78 -2.49
C ILE A 14 21.82 -13.23 -2.08
N PRO A 15 21.87 -12.76 -1.60
CA PRO A 15 20.76 -12.02 -1.09
C PRO A 15 19.49 -12.36 -1.68
N LEU A 16 19.43 -13.35 -2.11
CA LEU A 16 18.32 -13.75 -2.85
C LEU A 16 17.10 -13.93 -2.05
N GLN A 17 17.28 -14.21 -0.81
CA GLN A 17 16.19 -14.39 0.10
C GLN A 17 15.42 -13.10 0.23
N SER A 18 16.08 -12.00 0.00
CA SER A 18 15.38 -10.74 0.01
C SER A 18 14.51 -10.58 -1.21
N LEU A 19 14.57 -11.55 -2.11
CA LEU A 19 13.82 -11.51 -3.34
C LEU A 19 12.64 -12.46 -3.33
N ALA A 20 12.06 -12.67 -2.16
CA ALA A 20 10.81 -13.44 -2.08
C ALA A 20 9.78 -12.80 -3.01
N PRO A 21 8.99 -13.58 -3.74
CA PRO A 21 8.00 -13.03 -4.64
C PRO A 21 6.98 -12.17 -3.91
N ALA A 22 6.50 -11.15 -4.57
CA ALA A 22 5.44 -10.32 -4.03
C ALA A 22 4.19 -11.18 -3.86
N ASP A 23 3.45 -10.92 -2.77
CA ASP A 23 2.25 -11.68 -2.44
C ASP A 23 1.13 -11.35 -3.43
N PRO A 24 0.62 -12.33 -4.19
CA PRO A 24 -0.44 -12.06 -5.16
C PRO A 24 -1.77 -11.64 -4.52
N GLU A 25 -1.92 -11.79 -3.21
CA GLU A 25 -3.10 -11.26 -2.53
C GLU A 25 -2.92 -9.79 -2.17
N VAL A 26 -1.71 -9.27 -2.27
CA VAL A 26 -1.43 -7.88 -1.97
C VAL A 26 -1.26 -7.06 -3.23
N ILE A 27 -0.53 -7.59 -4.23
CA ILE A 27 -0.23 -6.83 -5.44
C ILE A 27 -0.74 -7.58 -6.67
N THR A 28 -1.54 -6.88 -7.49
CA THR A 28 -2.11 -7.45 -8.72
C THR A 28 -2.04 -6.43 -9.83
N LYS A 29 -2.48 -6.82 -11.03
CA LYS A 29 -2.58 -5.92 -12.18
C LYS A 29 -4.01 -5.86 -12.64
N GLU A 30 -4.52 -4.65 -12.88
CA GLU A 30 -5.86 -4.44 -13.43
C GLU A 30 -5.80 -3.29 -14.42
N ASP A 31 -6.27 -3.51 -15.64
CA ASP A 31 -6.36 -2.46 -16.67
C ASP A 31 -5.05 -1.68 -16.84
N GLY A 32 -3.93 -2.37 -16.82
CA GLY A 32 -2.62 -1.74 -17.00
C GLY A 32 -2.10 -1.03 -15.76
N MET A 33 -2.82 -1.09 -14.66
CA MET A 33 -2.39 -0.49 -13.39
C MET A 33 -1.92 -1.55 -12.42
N THR A 34 -1.03 -1.18 -11.53
CA THR A 34 -0.67 -2.01 -10.40
C THR A 34 -1.63 -1.69 -9.26
N VAL A 35 -2.21 -2.71 -8.66
CA VAL A 35 -3.18 -2.52 -7.59
C VAL A 35 -2.65 -3.14 -6.30
N ILE A 36 -2.62 -2.34 -5.24
CA ILE A 36 -2.21 -2.81 -3.92
C ILE A 36 -3.44 -2.93 -3.04
N ASN A 37 -3.67 -4.13 -2.51
CA ASN A 37 -4.75 -4.40 -1.57
C ASN A 37 -4.14 -4.44 -0.19
N THR A 38 -4.55 -3.54 0.71
CA THR A 38 -3.92 -3.43 2.02
C THR A 38 -4.55 -4.31 3.08
N ALA A 39 -5.50 -5.17 2.73
CA ALA A 39 -6.19 -5.99 3.73
C ALA A 39 -5.23 -6.80 4.61
N LYS A 40 -4.21 -7.43 4.01
CA LYS A 40 -3.23 -8.19 4.79
C LYS A 40 -2.22 -7.28 5.47
N LEU A 41 -1.76 -6.25 4.76
CA LEU A 41 -0.73 -5.34 5.28
C LEU A 41 -1.21 -4.60 6.51
N GLY A 42 -2.47 -4.18 6.51
CA GLY A 42 -3.02 -3.35 7.56
C GLY A 42 -4.07 -4.05 8.42
N ARG A 43 -4.04 -5.38 8.50
CA ARG A 43 -5.08 -6.08 9.23
C ARG A 43 -5.10 -5.76 10.71
N GLU A 44 -3.99 -5.29 11.26
CA GLU A 44 -3.93 -4.91 12.67
C GLU A 44 -4.04 -3.40 12.87
N VAL A 45 -4.21 -2.66 11.78
CA VAL A 45 -4.44 -1.22 11.86
C VAL A 45 -5.94 -1.01 11.98
N VAL A 46 -6.37 -0.51 13.12
CA VAL A 46 -7.79 -0.40 13.45
C VAL A 46 -8.21 1.05 13.50
N GLY A 47 -9.35 1.37 12.85
CA GLY A 47 -9.95 2.69 12.94
C GLY A 47 -10.82 2.80 14.18
N TYR A 48 -12.01 3.38 14.02
CA TYR A 48 -12.92 3.53 15.13
C TYR A 48 -13.54 2.19 15.54
N VAL A 49 -13.90 1.36 14.55
CA VAL A 49 -14.56 0.08 14.79
C VAL A 49 -13.69 -1.11 14.37
N GLY A 50 -13.00 -1.01 13.26
CA GLY A 50 -12.23 -2.15 12.76
C GLY A 50 -11.23 -1.76 11.70
N ALA A 51 -10.74 -2.76 10.98
CA ALA A 51 -9.77 -2.57 9.92
C ALA A 51 -10.35 -1.72 8.79
N THR A 52 -9.49 -0.97 8.12
CA THR A 52 -9.90 -0.09 7.01
C THR A 52 -9.12 -0.43 5.75
N PRO A 53 -9.34 -1.62 5.16
CA PRO A 53 -8.57 -2.03 3.99
C PRO A 53 -8.87 -1.18 2.77
N LEU A 54 -7.86 -1.00 1.95
CA LEU A 54 -7.94 -0.15 0.77
C LEU A 54 -7.42 -0.87 -0.46
N LYS A 55 -7.84 -0.40 -1.64
CA LYS A 55 -7.20 -0.71 -2.90
C LYS A 55 -6.55 0.56 -3.42
N ILE A 56 -5.25 0.50 -3.65
CA ILE A 56 -4.49 1.62 -4.17
C ILE A 56 -4.11 1.31 -5.61
N TYR A 57 -4.59 2.13 -6.55
CA TYR A 57 -4.32 1.95 -7.97
C TYR A 57 -3.15 2.82 -8.38
N ILE A 58 -2.11 2.20 -8.96
CA ILE A 58 -0.87 2.89 -9.32
C ILE A 58 -0.61 2.71 -10.81
N LYS A 59 -0.38 3.84 -11.50
CA LYS A 59 -0.07 3.84 -12.91
C LYS A 59 1.14 4.72 -13.14
N LYS A 60 2.16 4.19 -13.83
CA LYS A 60 3.38 4.93 -14.13
C LYS A 60 4.01 5.53 -12.87
N ASN A 61 4.03 4.75 -11.80
CA ASN A 61 4.61 5.13 -10.51
C ASN A 61 3.90 6.30 -9.83
N LYS A 62 2.66 6.55 -10.21
CA LYS A 62 1.83 7.58 -9.57
C LYS A 62 0.57 6.96 -9.02
N VAL A 63 0.07 7.50 -7.92
CA VAL A 63 -1.21 7.08 -7.38
C VAL A 63 -2.31 7.56 -8.31
N GLU A 64 -3.06 6.63 -8.86
CA GLU A 64 -4.18 6.96 -9.74
C GLU A 64 -5.43 7.24 -8.95
N LYS A 65 -5.76 6.34 -8.02
CA LYS A 65 -6.91 6.50 -7.13
C LYS A 65 -6.78 5.51 -5.98
N ILE A 66 -7.55 5.76 -4.92
CA ILE A 66 -7.62 4.87 -3.76
C ILE A 66 -9.10 4.61 -3.48
N GLU A 67 -9.46 3.34 -3.28
CA GLU A 67 -10.82 2.94 -2.96
C GLU A 67 -10.86 2.24 -1.61
N ALA A 68 -11.88 2.53 -0.82
CA ALA A 68 -12.10 1.82 0.43
C ALA A 68 -12.77 0.48 0.12
N LEU A 69 -12.23 -0.58 0.70
CA LEU A 69 -12.85 -1.90 0.60
C LEU A 69 -13.86 -2.05 1.72
N LYS A 70 -14.57 -3.19 1.72
CA LYS A 70 -15.58 -3.46 2.73
C LYS A 70 -14.97 -3.30 4.12
N ASN A 71 -15.66 -2.59 5.00
CA ASN A 71 -15.18 -2.33 6.36
C ASN A 71 -16.39 -2.17 7.27
N GLN A 72 -16.12 -2.11 8.59
CA GLN A 72 -17.16 -2.01 9.60
C GLN A 72 -17.25 -0.61 10.20
N GLU A 73 -16.51 0.35 9.64
CA GLU A 73 -16.52 1.71 10.15
C GLU A 73 -17.90 2.34 10.01
N THR A 74 -18.20 3.29 10.89
CA THR A 74 -19.47 4.00 10.84
C THR A 74 -19.62 4.66 9.46
N PRO A 75 -20.71 4.38 8.74
CA PRO A 75 -20.89 4.90 7.37
C PRO A 75 -20.73 6.40 7.27
N LYS A 76 -21.21 7.14 8.24
CA LYS A 76 -21.09 8.59 8.29
C LYS A 76 -19.61 9.02 8.24
N TYR A 77 -18.75 8.35 8.97
CA TYR A 77 -17.31 8.67 8.97
C TYR A 77 -16.65 8.19 7.69
N MET A 78 -16.93 6.95 7.28
CA MET A 78 -16.31 6.40 6.08
C MET A 78 -16.72 7.17 4.81
N ASN A 79 -17.95 7.64 4.74
CA ASN A 79 -18.38 8.45 3.59
C ASN A 79 -17.59 9.75 3.51
N ARG A 80 -17.29 10.37 4.63
CA ARG A 80 -16.43 11.56 4.65
C ARG A 80 -15.01 11.22 4.20
N ILE A 81 -14.48 10.08 4.63
CA ILE A 81 -13.17 9.62 4.20
C ILE A 81 -13.13 9.49 2.68
N LYS A 82 -14.16 8.86 2.10
CA LYS A 82 -14.23 8.67 0.65
C LYS A 82 -14.30 9.99 -0.11
N GLN A 83 -15.02 10.96 0.42
CA GLN A 83 -15.24 12.23 -0.26
C GLN A 83 -14.12 13.23 -0.04
N GLU A 84 -13.52 13.24 1.15
CA GLU A 84 -12.62 14.33 1.54
C GLU A 84 -11.18 13.91 1.77
N LEU A 85 -10.90 12.63 1.95
CA LEU A 85 -9.55 12.18 2.27
C LEU A 85 -8.88 11.37 1.16
N LEU A 86 -9.57 10.38 0.61
CA LEU A 86 -8.93 9.41 -0.30
C LEU A 86 -8.32 10.02 -1.55
N GLY A 87 -8.85 11.14 -2.01
CA GLY A 87 -8.31 11.80 -3.21
C GLY A 87 -7.04 12.60 -2.99
N LYS A 88 -6.60 12.77 -1.74
CA LYS A 88 -5.48 13.66 -1.46
C LYS A 88 -4.14 13.17 -1.98
N TRP A 89 -4.01 11.87 -2.23
CA TRP A 89 -2.80 11.28 -2.77
C TRP A 89 -2.82 11.16 -4.29
N ASN A 90 -3.98 11.40 -4.93
CA ASN A 90 -4.11 11.20 -6.37
C ASN A 90 -3.14 12.07 -7.16
N GLY A 91 -2.50 11.47 -8.17
CA GLY A 91 -1.57 12.19 -9.04
C GLY A 91 -0.17 12.34 -8.48
N LYS A 92 0.07 11.95 -7.24
CA LYS A 92 1.40 12.06 -6.62
C LYS A 92 2.24 10.83 -6.96
N LYS A 93 3.55 11.04 -7.15
CA LYS A 93 4.45 9.92 -7.32
C LYS A 93 4.41 9.07 -6.05
N VAL A 94 4.50 7.75 -6.20
CA VAL A 94 4.42 6.86 -5.05
C VAL A 94 5.48 7.20 -4.01
N SER A 95 6.72 7.51 -4.45
CA SER A 95 7.79 7.86 -3.52
C SER A 95 7.48 9.12 -2.72
N GLU A 96 6.77 10.08 -3.31
CA GLU A 96 6.34 11.29 -2.60
C GLU A 96 5.14 11.01 -1.73
N ALA A 97 4.16 10.30 -2.28
CA ALA A 97 2.92 10.00 -1.55
C ALA A 97 3.18 9.21 -0.28
N ALA A 98 4.15 8.29 -0.31
CA ALA A 98 4.50 7.48 0.85
C ALA A 98 5.05 8.32 2.02
N LYS A 99 5.56 9.51 1.72
CA LYS A 99 6.13 10.40 2.73
C LYS A 99 5.24 11.58 3.08
N MET A 100 4.10 11.72 2.39
CA MET A 100 3.22 12.86 2.61
C MET A 100 2.60 12.82 4.00
N GLU A 101 2.53 13.98 4.64
CA GLU A 101 1.75 14.16 5.85
C GLU A 101 0.41 14.74 5.42
N VAL A 102 -0.64 13.98 5.62
CA VAL A 102 -1.99 14.38 5.21
C VAL A 102 -2.83 14.57 6.47
N ASP A 103 -3.50 15.72 6.55
CA ASP A 103 -4.37 15.99 7.69
C ASP A 103 -5.58 15.06 7.69
N GLY A 104 -5.88 14.51 8.87
CA GLY A 104 -7.10 13.73 9.03
C GLY A 104 -8.33 14.62 9.08
N LEU A 105 -9.48 14.01 9.08
CA LEU A 105 -10.74 14.75 9.10
C LEU A 105 -11.20 14.95 10.53
N THR A 106 -11.54 16.21 10.85
CA THR A 106 -12.07 16.55 12.16
C THR A 106 -13.36 15.75 12.42
N GLY A 107 -13.44 15.11 13.58
CA GLY A 107 -14.59 14.28 13.92
C GLY A 107 -14.53 12.87 13.40
N ALA A 108 -13.51 12.53 12.60
CA ALA A 108 -13.30 11.16 12.11
C ALA A 108 -11.81 10.79 12.25
N THR A 109 -11.22 11.17 13.38
CA THR A 109 -9.77 11.05 13.60
C THR A 109 -9.28 9.60 13.58
N LEU A 110 -9.96 8.71 14.28
CA LEU A 110 -9.50 7.32 14.35
C LEU A 110 -9.58 6.63 13.00
N THR A 111 -10.68 6.82 12.28
CA THR A 111 -10.83 6.25 10.94
C THR A 111 -9.81 6.87 9.98
N SER A 112 -9.62 8.19 10.05
CA SER A 112 -8.64 8.88 9.21
C SER A 112 -7.22 8.35 9.43
N ASN A 113 -6.82 8.19 10.68
CA ASN A 113 -5.47 7.72 11.00
C ASN A 113 -5.24 6.31 10.51
N ALA A 114 -6.24 5.44 10.64
CA ALA A 114 -6.13 4.06 10.15
C ALA A 114 -6.02 4.03 8.63
N VAL A 115 -6.81 4.84 7.93
CA VAL A 115 -6.75 4.94 6.48
C VAL A 115 -5.38 5.46 6.03
N LYS A 116 -4.89 6.52 6.67
CA LYS A 116 -3.57 7.08 6.34
C LYS A 116 -2.47 6.04 6.52
N GLN A 117 -2.54 5.26 7.59
CA GLN A 117 -1.54 4.22 7.82
C GLN A 117 -1.62 3.12 6.78
N ASN A 118 -2.82 2.74 6.36
CA ASN A 118 -3.00 1.76 5.29
C ASN A 118 -2.42 2.26 3.98
N VAL A 119 -2.61 3.53 3.66
CA VAL A 119 -2.02 4.12 2.45
C VAL A 119 -0.51 4.00 2.52
N LYS A 120 0.08 4.37 3.64
CA LYS A 120 1.54 4.31 3.80
C LYS A 120 2.05 2.89 3.65
N LEU A 121 1.42 1.93 4.31
CA LEU A 121 1.82 0.52 4.21
C LEU A 121 1.75 0.02 2.78
N GLY A 122 0.68 0.36 2.07
CA GLY A 122 0.50 -0.07 0.69
C GLY A 122 1.53 0.53 -0.24
N LEU A 123 1.79 1.83 -0.11
CA LEU A 123 2.76 2.50 -0.97
C LEU A 123 4.18 2.02 -0.69
N GLU A 124 4.52 1.77 0.58
CA GLU A 124 5.82 1.22 0.92
C GLU A 124 5.99 -0.19 0.36
N TYR A 125 4.93 -0.99 0.41
CA TYR A 125 4.97 -2.33 -0.17
C TYR A 125 5.24 -2.25 -1.67
N TYR A 126 4.56 -1.35 -2.37
CA TYR A 126 4.79 -1.17 -3.80
C TYR A 126 6.25 -0.81 -4.07
N LEU A 127 6.81 0.13 -3.32
CA LEU A 127 8.20 0.57 -3.54
C LEU A 127 9.20 -0.57 -3.33
N LYS A 128 8.92 -1.49 -2.42
CA LYS A 128 9.80 -2.62 -2.15
C LYS A 128 9.67 -3.74 -3.17
N ASN A 129 8.54 -3.80 -3.88
CA ASN A 129 8.22 -4.95 -4.73
C ASN A 129 7.97 -4.60 -6.20
N LYS A 130 8.25 -3.38 -6.59
CA LYS A 130 8.06 -3.00 -7.98
C LYS A 130 9.18 -3.48 -8.86
#